data_350cdc45f96452de914b8e1c6456e2fa
#
_entry.id   350cdc45f96452de914b8e1c6456e2fa
#
_cell.length_a   1.000
_cell.length_b   1.000
_cell.length_c   1.000
_cell.angle_alpha   90.00
_cell.angle_beta   90.00
_cell.angle_gamma   90.00
#
_symmetry.space_group_name_H-M   'P 1'
#
loop_
_entity.id
_entity.type
_entity.pdbx_description
1 polymer ?
#
loop_
_entity_poly.entity_id
_entity_poly.type
_entity_poly.pdbx_seq_one_letter_code
_entity_poly.pdbx_strand_id
1 'polypeptide(L)'
;AFCADRAKYEDQFRQRLTVLQGEKARHIGTSPHPERYSPDLWDDEFAHLSRPGIAQIQVELFYDYRTNVEAYPVWQNYLRNYKPPTLVIWGKYDPSFALPEAEAYKREVPDAEVHVLEAGHFALYEAVDEIATLMRTFLEKVPQ
;
A
#
# COMPACT_ATOMS: atom_id res chain seq x y z
N ALA A 1 5.35 -12.84 -9.96
CA ALA A 1 6.65 -13.40 -10.38
C ALA A 1 7.39 -14.02 -9.20
N PHE A 2 7.72 -13.24 -8.12
CA PHE A 2 8.51 -13.72 -6.98
C PHE A 2 7.88 -14.93 -6.27
N CYS A 3 6.59 -14.87 -5.93
CA CYS A 3 5.91 -15.98 -5.25
C CYS A 3 5.79 -17.25 -6.10
N ALA A 4 5.82 -17.14 -7.43
CA ALA A 4 5.74 -18.27 -8.33
C ALA A 4 7.09 -18.97 -8.55
N ASP A 5 8.20 -18.23 -8.43
CA ASP A 5 9.56 -18.76 -8.62
C ASP A 5 10.53 -17.98 -7.74
N ARG A 6 10.53 -18.32 -6.46
CA ARG A 6 11.36 -17.67 -5.45
C ARG A 6 12.84 -17.76 -5.78
N ALA A 7 13.32 -18.94 -6.13
CA ALA A 7 14.74 -19.19 -6.36
C ALA A 7 15.32 -18.30 -7.47
N LYS A 8 14.51 -18.00 -8.50
CA LYS A 8 14.90 -17.14 -9.61
C LYS A 8 14.98 -15.66 -9.26
N TYR A 9 14.09 -15.18 -8.38
CA TYR A 9 13.90 -13.74 -8.18
C TYR A 9 14.37 -13.24 -6.81
N GLU A 10 14.76 -14.13 -5.88
CA GLU A 10 15.13 -13.76 -4.51
C GLU A 10 16.29 -12.76 -4.47
N ASP A 11 17.34 -12.99 -5.22
CA ASP A 11 18.51 -12.10 -5.22
C ASP A 11 18.18 -10.71 -5.76
N GLN A 12 17.39 -10.62 -6.83
CA GLN A 12 16.94 -9.34 -7.37
C GLN A 12 16.06 -8.58 -6.38
N PHE A 13 15.17 -9.32 -5.70
CA PHE A 13 14.30 -8.74 -4.69
C PHE A 13 15.10 -8.22 -3.50
N ARG A 14 16.05 -9.02 -3.00
CA ARG A 14 16.96 -8.64 -1.92
C ARG A 14 17.76 -7.37 -2.26
N GLN A 15 18.31 -7.30 -3.47
CA GLN A 15 19.05 -6.12 -3.93
C GLN A 15 18.18 -4.86 -3.95
N ARG A 16 16.92 -4.95 -4.35
CA ARG A 16 16.00 -3.80 -4.33
C ARG A 16 15.75 -3.24 -2.94
N LEU A 17 15.68 -4.11 -1.91
CA LEU A 17 15.45 -3.73 -0.51
C LEU A 17 16.69 -3.09 0.16
N THR A 18 17.86 -3.20 -0.46
CA THR A 18 19.13 -2.69 0.10
C THR A 18 19.69 -1.51 -0.68
N VAL A 19 18.88 -0.85 -1.50
CA VAL A 19 19.28 0.32 -2.30
C VAL A 19 18.42 1.52 -1.94
N LEU A 20 19.04 2.55 -1.35
CA LEU A 20 18.37 3.79 -0.96
C LEU A 20 17.51 4.40 -2.07
N GLN A 21 17.99 4.35 -3.32
CA GLN A 21 17.25 4.86 -4.46
C GLN A 21 15.91 4.12 -4.67
N GLY A 22 15.87 2.83 -4.35
CA GLY A 22 14.63 2.02 -4.41
C GLY A 22 13.62 2.47 -3.36
N GLU A 23 14.07 2.73 -2.15
CA GLU A 23 13.22 3.25 -1.06
C GLU A 23 12.66 4.62 -1.42
N LYS A 24 13.51 5.54 -1.84
CA LYS A 24 13.08 6.87 -2.31
C LYS A 24 12.03 6.76 -3.43
N ALA A 25 12.24 5.90 -4.42
CA ALA A 25 11.30 5.71 -5.52
C ALA A 25 9.95 5.15 -5.05
N ARG A 26 9.94 4.32 -4.00
CA ARG A 26 8.71 3.79 -3.41
C ARG A 26 7.89 4.87 -2.72
N HIS A 27 8.54 5.80 -2.02
CA HIS A 27 7.85 6.92 -1.37
C HIS A 27 7.30 7.93 -2.39
N ILE A 28 8.14 8.39 -3.30
CA ILE A 28 7.77 9.45 -4.26
C ILE A 28 6.85 8.92 -5.38
N GLY A 29 7.09 7.68 -5.85
CA GLY A 29 6.34 7.11 -6.96
C GLY A 29 6.43 7.97 -8.20
N THR A 30 5.29 8.25 -8.81
CA THR A 30 5.13 9.14 -9.96
C THR A 30 4.52 10.49 -9.57
N SER A 31 4.59 10.87 -8.28
CA SER A 31 4.08 12.14 -7.80
C SER A 31 4.72 13.31 -8.56
N PRO A 32 3.94 14.28 -9.06
CA PRO A 32 4.46 15.50 -9.67
C PRO A 32 5.04 16.46 -8.63
N HIS A 33 4.94 16.15 -7.33
CA HIS A 33 5.33 17.00 -6.21
C HIS A 33 6.35 16.31 -5.30
N PRO A 34 7.53 15.89 -5.81
CA PRO A 34 8.53 15.20 -5.01
C PRO A 34 9.07 16.03 -3.84
N GLU A 35 8.94 17.36 -3.92
CA GLU A 35 9.32 18.30 -2.87
C GLU A 35 8.48 18.24 -1.60
N ARG A 36 7.32 17.58 -1.65
CA ARG A 36 6.44 17.40 -0.48
C ARG A 36 6.92 16.29 0.46
N TYR A 37 7.84 15.45 -0.01
CA TYR A 37 8.33 14.32 0.77
C TYR A 37 9.59 14.70 1.54
N SER A 38 9.58 14.50 2.85
CA SER A 38 10.81 14.63 3.65
C SER A 38 11.78 13.49 3.30
N PRO A 39 13.07 13.81 3.07
CA PRO A 39 14.11 12.78 2.93
C PRO A 39 14.18 11.80 4.12
N ASP A 40 13.83 12.24 5.31
CA ASP A 40 13.82 11.40 6.51
C ASP A 40 12.98 10.13 6.36
N LEU A 41 11.95 10.18 5.50
CA LEU A 41 11.05 9.04 5.27
C LEU A 41 11.80 7.81 4.75
N TRP A 42 12.60 7.98 3.70
CA TRP A 42 13.36 6.87 3.11
C TRP A 42 14.72 6.66 3.75
N ASP A 43 15.33 7.70 4.34
CA ASP A 43 16.60 7.58 5.01
C ASP A 43 16.47 6.76 6.29
N ASP A 44 15.44 7.00 7.11
CA ASP A 44 15.14 6.22 8.31
C ASP A 44 14.76 4.76 7.96
N GLU A 45 13.89 4.59 6.97
CA GLU A 45 13.52 3.26 6.51
C GLU A 45 14.73 2.47 5.99
N PHE A 46 15.57 3.10 5.16
CA PHE A 46 16.78 2.48 4.65
C PHE A 46 17.76 2.12 5.77
N ALA A 47 17.93 2.99 6.76
CA ALA A 47 18.77 2.71 7.91
C ALA A 47 18.32 1.46 8.69
N HIS A 48 17.01 1.19 8.72
CA HIS A 48 16.45 -0.03 9.32
C HIS A 48 16.60 -1.25 8.41
N LEU A 49 16.28 -1.13 7.13
CA LEU A 49 16.31 -2.23 6.17
C LEU A 49 17.72 -2.71 5.85
N SER A 50 18.72 -1.84 5.94
CA SER A 50 20.14 -2.17 5.71
C SER A 50 20.82 -2.92 6.85
N ARG A 51 20.16 -3.11 8.01
CA ARG A 51 20.73 -3.86 9.13
C ARG A 51 20.95 -5.34 8.74
N PRO A 52 22.00 -5.99 9.28
CA PRO A 52 22.27 -7.39 9.03
C PRO A 52 21.04 -8.28 9.31
N GLY A 53 20.71 -9.14 8.36
CA GLY A 53 19.59 -10.08 8.45
C GLY A 53 18.21 -9.53 8.09
N ILE A 54 17.99 -8.21 8.09
CA ILE A 54 16.67 -7.64 7.83
C ILE A 54 16.21 -7.90 6.38
N ALA A 55 17.11 -7.80 5.40
CA ALA A 55 16.77 -8.10 4.01
C ALA A 55 16.22 -9.54 3.83
N GLN A 56 16.76 -10.51 4.59
CA GLN A 56 16.22 -11.88 4.58
C GLN A 56 14.84 -11.95 5.19
N ILE A 57 14.60 -11.26 6.30
CA ILE A 57 13.27 -11.20 6.93
C ILE A 57 12.25 -10.60 5.95
N GLN A 58 12.60 -9.53 5.25
CA GLN A 58 11.73 -8.93 4.24
C GLN A 58 11.43 -9.90 3.09
N VAL A 59 12.43 -10.65 2.61
CA VAL A 59 12.25 -11.71 1.60
C VAL A 59 11.22 -12.74 2.07
N GLU A 60 11.31 -13.21 3.32
CA GLU A 60 10.36 -14.18 3.87
C GLU A 60 8.95 -13.60 3.97
N LEU A 61 8.79 -12.37 4.47
CA LEU A 61 7.49 -11.69 4.57
C LEU A 61 6.83 -11.53 3.19
N PHE A 62 7.58 -11.08 2.19
CA PHE A 62 7.05 -10.95 0.84
C PHE A 62 6.73 -12.31 0.19
N TYR A 63 7.49 -13.35 0.51
CA TYR A 63 7.16 -14.69 0.04
C TYR A 63 5.92 -15.23 0.71
N ASP A 64 5.74 -14.98 2.01
CA ASP A 64 4.55 -15.37 2.76
C ASP A 64 3.27 -14.68 2.28
N TYR A 65 3.38 -13.50 1.65
CA TYR A 65 2.25 -12.78 1.06
C TYR A 65 1.42 -13.63 0.08
N ARG A 66 1.97 -14.71 -0.48
CA ARG A 66 1.20 -15.66 -1.31
C ARG A 66 -0.02 -16.23 -0.59
N THR A 67 0.07 -16.39 0.72
CA THR A 67 -1.04 -16.89 1.55
C THR A 67 -2.21 -15.90 1.58
N ASN A 68 -1.93 -14.59 1.51
CA ASN A 68 -2.96 -13.57 1.36
C ASN A 68 -3.68 -13.70 0.01
N VAL A 69 -2.92 -13.95 -1.06
CA VAL A 69 -3.51 -14.14 -2.40
C VAL A 69 -4.46 -15.35 -2.41
N GLU A 70 -4.08 -16.43 -1.75
CA GLU A 70 -4.93 -17.61 -1.56
C GLU A 70 -6.20 -17.31 -0.74
N ALA A 71 -6.11 -16.36 0.22
CA ALA A 71 -7.21 -15.96 1.08
C ALA A 71 -8.16 -14.92 0.46
N TYR A 72 -7.77 -14.22 -0.62
CA TYR A 72 -8.61 -13.19 -1.26
C TYR A 72 -10.04 -13.64 -1.57
N PRO A 73 -10.31 -14.85 -2.11
CA PRO A 73 -11.69 -15.28 -2.35
C PRO A 73 -12.55 -15.32 -1.08
N VAL A 74 -11.96 -15.68 0.05
CA VAL A 74 -12.65 -15.71 1.36
C VAL A 74 -12.97 -14.29 1.81
N TRP A 75 -12.01 -13.37 1.73
CA TRP A 75 -12.19 -11.97 2.12
C TRP A 75 -13.20 -11.23 1.21
N GLN A 76 -13.10 -11.44 -0.08
CA GLN A 76 -14.07 -10.90 -1.04
C GLN A 76 -15.48 -11.44 -0.79
N ASN A 77 -15.61 -12.73 -0.47
CA ASN A 77 -16.90 -13.31 -0.11
C ASN A 77 -17.47 -12.70 1.18
N TYR A 78 -16.62 -12.43 2.18
CA TYR A 78 -17.02 -11.70 3.38
C TYR A 78 -17.57 -10.31 3.02
N LEU A 79 -16.84 -9.54 2.23
CA LEU A 79 -17.27 -8.20 1.80
C LEU A 79 -18.61 -8.22 1.06
N ARG A 80 -18.80 -9.17 0.13
CA ARG A 80 -20.06 -9.34 -0.63
C ARG A 80 -21.25 -9.65 0.26
N ASN A 81 -21.05 -10.51 1.25
CA ASN A 81 -22.14 -11.00 2.10
C ASN A 81 -22.51 -10.02 3.20
N TYR A 82 -21.54 -9.38 3.82
CA TYR A 82 -21.79 -8.51 5.00
C TYR A 82 -21.86 -7.04 4.65
N LYS A 83 -21.28 -6.62 3.52
CA LYS A 83 -21.27 -5.23 3.02
C LYS A 83 -21.01 -4.21 4.15
N PRO A 84 -19.90 -4.36 4.90
CA PRO A 84 -19.60 -3.45 5.99
C PRO A 84 -19.47 -2.02 5.46
N PRO A 85 -19.78 -0.99 6.26
CA PRO A 85 -19.42 0.38 5.89
C PRO A 85 -17.96 0.46 5.53
N THR A 86 -17.66 0.89 4.30
CA THR A 86 -16.31 0.82 3.74
C THR A 86 -15.89 2.18 3.18
N LEU A 87 -14.76 2.69 3.68
CA LEU A 87 -14.08 3.87 3.14
C LEU A 87 -12.75 3.44 2.53
N VAL A 88 -12.54 3.75 1.27
CA VAL A 88 -11.29 3.54 0.53
C VAL A 88 -10.68 4.90 0.21
N ILE A 89 -9.46 5.12 0.69
CA ILE A 89 -8.69 6.33 0.39
C ILE A 89 -7.41 5.89 -0.31
N TRP A 90 -7.15 6.39 -1.50
CA TRP A 90 -6.11 5.88 -2.38
C TRP A 90 -5.26 6.97 -2.99
N GLY A 91 -3.94 6.76 -3.05
CA GLY A 91 -3.02 7.67 -3.73
C GLY A 91 -3.02 7.44 -5.24
N LYS A 92 -3.25 8.50 -6.00
CA LYS A 92 -3.27 8.48 -7.48
C LYS A 92 -1.93 8.06 -8.08
N TYR A 93 -0.84 8.42 -7.41
CA TYR A 93 0.54 8.23 -7.87
C TYR A 93 1.22 7.02 -7.21
N ASP A 94 0.43 6.12 -6.61
CA ASP A 94 0.95 4.91 -5.97
C ASP A 94 1.66 4.01 -7.00
N PRO A 95 2.96 3.74 -6.85
CA PRO A 95 3.71 2.87 -7.77
C PRO A 95 3.51 1.38 -7.48
N SER A 96 2.90 1.04 -6.34
CA SER A 96 2.74 -0.33 -5.84
C SER A 96 1.36 -0.90 -6.12
N PHE A 97 0.32 -0.06 -5.99
CA PHE A 97 -1.07 -0.46 -6.15
C PHE A 97 -1.78 0.45 -7.15
N ALA A 98 -2.29 -0.14 -8.21
CA ALA A 98 -2.91 0.60 -9.31
C ALA A 98 -4.30 1.13 -8.96
N LEU A 99 -4.69 2.28 -9.53
CA LEU A 99 -6.01 2.89 -9.30
C LEU A 99 -7.21 1.95 -9.52
N PRO A 100 -7.23 1.04 -10.51
CA PRO A 100 -8.34 0.09 -10.65
C PRO A 100 -8.57 -0.80 -9.42
N GLU A 101 -7.57 -0.97 -8.56
CA GLU A 101 -7.70 -1.73 -7.32
C GLU A 101 -8.58 -1.01 -6.30
N ALA A 102 -8.48 0.33 -6.22
CA ALA A 102 -9.36 1.15 -5.38
C ALA A 102 -10.82 1.00 -5.78
N GLU A 103 -11.10 1.11 -7.08
CA GLU A 103 -12.46 0.95 -7.62
C GLU A 103 -12.99 -0.50 -7.52
N ALA A 104 -12.09 -1.47 -7.42
CA ALA A 104 -12.48 -2.88 -7.27
C ALA A 104 -13.30 -3.14 -6.00
N TYR A 105 -13.12 -2.33 -4.94
CA TYR A 105 -13.92 -2.45 -3.70
C TYR A 105 -15.42 -2.27 -3.97
N LYS A 106 -15.82 -1.39 -4.89
CA LYS A 106 -17.22 -1.19 -5.27
C LYS A 106 -17.88 -2.42 -5.89
N ARG A 107 -17.09 -3.35 -6.44
CA ARG A 107 -17.63 -4.61 -6.95
C ARG A 107 -18.10 -5.53 -5.82
N GLU A 108 -17.43 -5.48 -4.69
CA GLU A 108 -17.71 -6.30 -3.52
C GLU A 108 -18.68 -5.61 -2.56
N VAL A 109 -18.51 -4.29 -2.39
CA VAL A 109 -19.34 -3.41 -1.55
C VAL A 109 -19.79 -2.21 -2.40
N PRO A 110 -20.96 -2.27 -3.07
CA PRO A 110 -21.41 -1.21 -4.00
C PRO A 110 -21.49 0.18 -3.36
N ASP A 111 -21.79 0.24 -2.07
CA ASP A 111 -21.92 1.49 -1.31
C ASP A 111 -20.59 1.98 -0.71
N ALA A 112 -19.45 1.36 -1.06
CA ALA A 112 -18.15 1.82 -0.61
C ALA A 112 -17.87 3.25 -1.09
N GLU A 113 -17.47 4.13 -0.16
CA GLU A 113 -16.97 5.46 -0.49
C GLU A 113 -15.51 5.32 -0.95
N VAL A 114 -15.20 5.76 -2.18
CA VAL A 114 -13.84 5.70 -2.75
C VAL A 114 -13.37 7.11 -3.08
N HIS A 115 -12.26 7.51 -2.48
CA HIS A 115 -11.60 8.80 -2.68
C HIS A 115 -10.17 8.59 -3.21
N VAL A 116 -9.88 9.22 -4.34
CA VAL A 116 -8.55 9.20 -4.95
C VAL A 116 -7.90 10.55 -4.71
N LEU A 117 -6.79 10.56 -3.98
CA LEU A 117 -6.06 11.75 -3.60
C LEU A 117 -4.87 12.01 -4.55
N GLU A 118 -4.49 13.25 -4.70
CA GLU A 118 -3.27 13.67 -5.40
C GLU A 118 -2.03 13.37 -4.55
N ALA A 119 -1.82 12.09 -4.21
CA ALA A 119 -0.80 11.58 -3.31
C ALA A 119 -0.22 10.25 -3.82
N GLY A 120 0.91 9.83 -3.25
CA GLY A 120 1.59 8.56 -3.55
C GLY A 120 1.15 7.40 -2.68
N HIS A 121 2.00 6.38 -2.60
CA HIS A 121 1.79 5.17 -1.80
C HIS A 121 1.62 5.47 -0.31
N PHE A 122 2.36 6.42 0.20
CA PHE A 122 2.31 6.86 1.60
C PHE A 122 1.50 8.16 1.75
N ALA A 123 0.27 8.16 1.24
CA ALA A 123 -0.60 9.33 1.17
C ALA A 123 -0.77 10.08 2.51
N LEU A 124 -0.61 9.40 3.65
CA LEU A 124 -0.66 10.04 4.98
C LEU A 124 0.40 11.12 5.19
N TYR A 125 1.54 11.07 4.50
CA TYR A 125 2.57 12.11 4.62
C TYR A 125 2.23 13.36 3.81
N GLU A 126 1.47 13.22 2.72
CA GLU A 126 1.17 14.31 1.80
C GLU A 126 -0.20 14.94 2.04
N ALA A 127 -1.17 14.14 2.48
CA ALA A 127 -2.59 14.51 2.51
C ALA A 127 -3.26 14.20 3.85
N VAL A 128 -2.52 14.31 4.98
CA VAL A 128 -3.02 13.91 6.32
C VAL A 128 -4.32 14.65 6.70
N ASP A 129 -4.42 15.94 6.46
CA ASP A 129 -5.59 16.74 6.85
C ASP A 129 -6.83 16.37 6.03
N GLU A 130 -6.64 16.12 4.72
CA GLU A 130 -7.71 15.64 3.83
C GLU A 130 -8.17 14.25 4.24
N ILE A 131 -7.25 13.33 4.47
CA ILE A 131 -7.53 11.97 4.96
C ILE A 131 -8.28 12.02 6.29
N ALA A 132 -7.81 12.82 7.26
CA ALA A 132 -8.46 12.96 8.55
C ALA A 132 -9.90 13.51 8.44
N THR A 133 -10.12 14.43 7.52
CA THR A 133 -11.45 15.00 7.24
C THR A 133 -12.39 13.94 6.66
N LEU A 134 -11.92 13.20 5.65
CA LEU A 134 -12.68 12.11 5.02
C LEU A 134 -13.05 11.03 6.04
N MET A 135 -12.07 10.61 6.86
CA MET A 135 -12.30 9.61 7.90
C MET A 135 -13.34 10.06 8.93
N ARG A 136 -13.25 11.30 9.45
CA ARG A 136 -14.22 11.83 10.41
C ARG A 136 -15.63 11.88 9.80
N THR A 137 -15.75 12.43 8.59
CA THR A 137 -17.03 12.51 7.88
C THR A 137 -17.65 11.13 7.63
N PHE A 138 -16.82 10.14 7.31
CA PHE A 138 -17.28 8.78 7.14
C PHE A 138 -17.77 8.18 8.46
N LEU A 139 -17.00 8.32 9.54
CA LEU A 139 -17.35 7.77 10.85
C LEU A 139 -18.64 8.36 11.44
N GLU A 140 -18.93 9.63 11.13
CA GLU A 140 -20.20 10.28 11.54
C GLU A 140 -21.43 9.65 10.88
N LYS A 141 -21.27 9.01 9.71
CA LYS A 141 -22.35 8.35 8.97
C LYS A 141 -22.55 6.89 9.38
N VAL A 142 -21.53 6.27 9.99
CA VAL A 142 -21.59 4.86 10.38
C VAL A 142 -22.47 4.70 11.61
N PRO A 143 -23.52 3.87 11.56
CA PRO A 143 -24.36 3.59 12.73
C PRO A 143 -23.53 2.99 13.87
N GLN A 144 -23.78 3.47 15.09
CA GLN A 144 -23.18 2.91 16.30
C GLN A 144 -23.93 1.67 16.77
#